data_9482e449d0cf7a0f5c98f89e71d0a924
#
_entry.id   9482e449d0cf7a0f5c98f89e71d0a924
#
_cell.length_a   1.000
_cell.length_b   1.000
_cell.length_c   1.000
_cell.angle_alpha   90.00
_cell.angle_beta   90.00
_cell.angle_gamma   90.00
#
_symmetry.space_group_name_H-M   'P 1'
#
loop_
_entity.id
_entity.type
_entity.pdbx_description
1 polymer ?
#
loop_
_entity_poly.entity_id
_entity_poly.type
_entity_poly.pdbx_seq_one_letter_code
_entity_poly.pdbx_strand_id
1 'polypeptide(L)'
;ISTFAPLIPTALYITLFAGLYKMKGIWGEMWGTLTNTVPVDAYRGAGRPEASYLLERLVDVAAHELGIDAVEIRAKNFIGKDEFPYQTPVVFQYDSGDYHALFKKATGLANYAKMRADQVDARESGRLVGVGVCGCIEASGPAPSAVAGSLGAAVGLWESGVVRVHPTGKVTVLTGSHSHGQGH
;
A
#
# COMPACT_ATOMS: atom_id res chain seq x y z
N ILE A 1 19.12 -15.92 -12.96
CA ILE A 1 18.78 -15.07 -11.80
C ILE A 1 18.75 -13.66 -12.32
N SER A 2 17.58 -13.03 -12.35
CA SER A 2 17.50 -11.59 -12.53
C SER A 2 18.23 -10.93 -11.34
N THR A 3 19.17 -10.06 -11.63
CA THR A 3 20.15 -9.63 -10.62
C THR A 3 19.65 -8.52 -9.70
N PHE A 4 18.53 -7.85 -10.03
CA PHE A 4 18.06 -6.70 -9.26
C PHE A 4 16.56 -6.79 -8.89
N ALA A 5 15.73 -7.16 -9.83
CA ALA A 5 14.27 -7.12 -9.66
C ALA A 5 13.74 -7.97 -8.48
N PRO A 6 14.26 -9.16 -8.18
CA PRO A 6 13.82 -9.96 -7.03
C PRO A 6 14.10 -9.33 -5.67
N LEU A 7 15.07 -8.42 -5.58
CA LEU A 7 15.40 -7.73 -4.33
C LEU A 7 14.43 -6.58 -4.03
N ILE A 8 13.79 -6.04 -5.06
CA ILE A 8 12.92 -4.86 -4.92
C ILE A 8 11.73 -5.14 -3.99
N PRO A 9 10.92 -6.18 -4.19
CA PRO A 9 9.82 -6.48 -3.28
C PRO A 9 10.30 -6.69 -1.84
N THR A 10 11.40 -7.39 -1.66
CA THR A 10 11.99 -7.63 -0.34
C THR A 10 12.47 -6.35 0.32
N ALA A 11 13.18 -5.47 -0.39
CA ALA A 11 13.71 -4.23 0.14
C ALA A 11 12.61 -3.18 0.40
N LEU A 12 11.61 -3.09 -0.48
CA LEU A 12 10.53 -2.12 -0.35
C LEU A 12 9.45 -2.53 0.66
N TYR A 13 9.42 -3.80 1.05
CA TYR A 13 8.47 -4.32 2.04
C TYR A 13 8.45 -3.51 3.33
N ILE A 14 9.62 -3.24 3.92
CA ILE A 14 9.72 -2.54 5.19
C ILE A 14 9.36 -1.05 5.09
N THR A 15 9.48 -0.46 3.91
CA THR A 15 9.37 0.99 3.73
C THR A 15 8.01 1.56 4.13
N LEU A 16 6.93 0.81 3.93
CA LEU A 16 5.56 1.19 4.28
C LEU A 16 4.94 0.29 5.37
N PHE A 17 5.77 -0.41 6.13
CA PHE A 17 5.28 -1.34 7.15
C PHE A 17 4.58 -0.65 8.34
N ALA A 18 4.70 0.66 8.49
CA ALA A 18 3.90 1.43 9.44
C ALA A 18 2.43 1.58 9.01
N GLY A 19 2.14 1.47 7.71
CA GLY A 19 0.79 1.68 7.18
C GLY A 19 0.23 3.05 7.56
N LEU A 20 -1.02 3.08 7.95
CA LEU A 20 -1.74 4.28 8.40
C LEU A 20 -1.64 4.52 9.92
N TYR A 21 -0.89 3.67 10.63
CA TYR A 21 -0.98 3.56 12.07
C TYR A 21 0.14 4.29 12.79
N LYS A 22 -0.22 4.84 13.94
CA LYS A 22 0.68 5.49 14.87
C LYS A 22 1.41 4.43 15.70
N MET A 23 2.63 4.10 15.31
CA MET A 23 3.46 3.11 15.98
C MET A 23 4.67 3.77 16.64
N LYS A 24 5.01 3.34 17.88
CA LYS A 24 6.17 3.86 18.59
C LYS A 24 7.49 3.28 18.09
N GLY A 25 7.46 2.09 17.53
CA GLY A 25 8.61 1.40 16.98
C GLY A 25 8.19 0.18 16.17
N ILE A 26 8.99 -0.13 15.17
CA ILE A 26 8.83 -1.32 14.32
C ILE A 26 10.21 -1.98 14.24
N TRP A 27 10.22 -3.28 14.43
CA TRP A 27 11.35 -4.12 14.11
C TRP A 27 10.91 -5.20 13.12
N GLY A 28 11.65 -5.41 12.07
CA GLY A 28 11.33 -6.39 11.05
C GLY A 28 12.57 -7.01 10.46
N GLU A 29 12.51 -8.31 10.19
CA GLU A 29 13.49 -9.06 9.43
C GLU A 29 12.87 -9.61 8.16
N MET A 30 13.61 -9.54 7.08
CA MET A 30 13.22 -10.11 5.80
C MET A 30 14.29 -11.11 5.33
N TRP A 31 13.86 -12.30 5.02
CA TRP A 31 14.73 -13.37 4.58
C TRP A 31 14.46 -13.69 3.12
N GLY A 32 15.42 -13.39 2.25
CA GLY A 32 15.38 -13.81 0.85
C GLY A 32 15.83 -15.25 0.71
N THR A 33 14.93 -16.17 0.39
CA THR A 33 15.25 -17.57 0.17
C THR A 33 15.35 -17.88 -1.32
N LEU A 34 16.38 -18.62 -1.70
CA LEU A 34 16.53 -19.13 -3.06
C LEU A 34 15.77 -20.46 -3.19
N THR A 35 14.91 -20.53 -4.17
CA THR A 35 14.08 -21.72 -4.44
C THR A 35 14.16 -22.13 -5.90
N ASN A 36 13.69 -23.34 -6.22
CA ASN A 36 13.58 -23.83 -7.60
C ASN A 36 12.32 -23.35 -8.33
N THR A 37 11.64 -22.35 -7.77
CA THR A 37 10.47 -21.74 -8.39
C THR A 37 10.84 -20.56 -9.27
N VAL A 38 9.87 -20.04 -10.02
CA VAL A 38 10.03 -18.79 -10.78
C VAL A 38 10.46 -17.68 -9.81
N PRO A 39 11.49 -16.88 -10.14
CA PRO A 39 11.89 -15.76 -9.32
C PRO A 39 10.75 -14.76 -9.13
N VAL A 40 10.65 -14.20 -7.94
CA VAL A 40 9.79 -13.02 -7.73
C VAL A 40 10.37 -11.82 -8.46
N ASP A 41 9.52 -10.90 -8.86
CA ASP A 41 9.93 -9.67 -9.54
C ASP A 41 9.07 -8.50 -9.05
N ALA A 42 9.53 -7.28 -9.35
CA ALA A 42 8.77 -6.08 -9.05
C ALA A 42 7.52 -6.00 -9.95
N TYR A 43 6.37 -6.03 -9.33
CA TYR A 43 5.09 -5.70 -9.95
C TYR A 43 4.50 -4.49 -9.23
N ARG A 44 3.51 -3.85 -9.79
CA ARG A 44 2.84 -2.68 -9.19
C ARG A 44 2.69 -2.82 -7.65
N GLY A 45 3.35 -1.91 -6.89
CA GLY A 45 3.43 -1.96 -5.43
C GLY A 45 4.74 -2.54 -4.88
N ALA A 46 5.32 -3.54 -5.54
CA ALA A 46 6.69 -4.05 -5.31
C ALA A 46 7.05 -4.27 -3.82
N GLY A 47 6.37 -5.18 -3.15
CA GLY A 47 6.57 -5.51 -1.72
C GLY A 47 5.66 -4.75 -0.75
N ARG A 48 5.08 -3.62 -1.18
CA ARG A 48 4.16 -2.84 -0.34
C ARG A 48 2.78 -3.50 -0.20
N PRO A 49 2.22 -4.17 -1.22
CA PRO A 49 1.01 -4.98 -1.03
C PRO A 49 1.18 -6.07 0.02
N GLU A 50 2.33 -6.73 0.03
CA GLU A 50 2.67 -7.78 1.00
C GLU A 50 2.80 -7.19 2.42
N ALA A 51 3.41 -6.02 2.56
CA ALA A 51 3.49 -5.30 3.83
C ALA A 51 2.09 -4.91 4.33
N SER A 52 1.25 -4.38 3.44
CA SER A 52 -0.14 -4.04 3.77
C SER A 52 -0.93 -5.28 4.18
N TYR A 53 -0.78 -6.38 3.45
CA TYR A 53 -1.45 -7.65 3.81
C TYR A 53 -1.07 -8.11 5.20
N LEU A 54 0.22 -8.17 5.52
CA LEU A 54 0.69 -8.61 6.83
C LEU A 54 0.17 -7.70 7.95
N LEU A 55 0.34 -6.39 7.78
CA LEU A 55 -0.06 -5.40 8.78
C LEU A 55 -1.57 -5.45 9.04
N GLU A 56 -2.36 -5.39 7.99
CA GLU A 56 -3.82 -5.37 8.09
C GLU A 56 -4.36 -6.70 8.64
N ARG A 57 -3.69 -7.82 8.33
CA ARG A 57 -4.03 -9.12 8.89
C ARG A 57 -3.69 -9.19 10.38
N LEU A 58 -2.59 -8.61 10.82
CA LEU A 58 -2.26 -8.50 12.25
C LEU A 58 -3.29 -7.65 12.99
N VAL A 59 -3.76 -6.56 12.38
CA VAL A 59 -4.81 -5.71 12.96
C VAL A 59 -6.13 -6.49 13.08
N ASP A 60 -6.48 -7.31 12.10
CA ASP A 60 -7.68 -8.16 12.17
C ASP A 60 -7.57 -9.21 13.27
N VAL A 61 -6.41 -9.84 13.41
CA VAL A 61 -6.17 -10.80 14.51
C VAL A 61 -6.27 -10.10 15.86
N ALA A 62 -5.66 -8.95 16.01
CA ALA A 62 -5.75 -8.15 17.24
C ALA A 62 -7.19 -7.72 17.55
N ALA A 63 -7.97 -7.32 16.54
CA ALA A 63 -9.38 -7.00 16.70
C ALA A 63 -10.17 -8.20 17.24
N HIS A 64 -9.93 -9.39 16.68
CA HIS A 64 -10.57 -10.62 17.10
C HIS A 64 -10.21 -10.99 18.55
N GLU A 65 -8.92 -11.01 18.88
CA GLU A 65 -8.42 -11.37 20.22
C GLU A 65 -8.89 -10.40 21.32
N LEU A 66 -9.03 -9.12 20.98
CA LEU A 66 -9.48 -8.08 21.90
C LEU A 66 -11.01 -7.92 21.94
N GLY A 67 -11.75 -8.61 21.07
CA GLY A 67 -13.20 -8.43 20.94
C GLY A 67 -13.61 -7.03 20.48
N ILE A 68 -12.75 -6.34 19.71
CA ILE A 68 -12.99 -4.99 19.19
C ILE A 68 -13.37 -5.10 17.72
N ASP A 69 -14.29 -4.24 17.26
CA ASP A 69 -14.65 -4.20 15.84
C ASP A 69 -13.45 -3.79 14.96
N ALA A 70 -13.33 -4.40 13.78
CA ALA A 70 -12.21 -4.19 12.88
C ALA A 70 -12.08 -2.74 12.38
N VAL A 71 -13.20 -2.01 12.25
CA VAL A 71 -13.20 -0.59 11.90
C VAL A 71 -12.80 0.25 13.11
N GLU A 72 -13.28 -0.09 14.29
CA GLU A 72 -12.99 0.63 15.52
C GLU A 72 -11.51 0.58 15.90
N ILE A 73 -10.88 -0.61 15.86
CA ILE A 73 -9.45 -0.75 16.20
C ILE A 73 -8.57 0.04 15.25
N ARG A 74 -8.91 0.08 13.96
CA ARG A 74 -8.18 0.88 12.96
C ARG A 74 -8.30 2.36 13.25
N ALA A 75 -9.52 2.86 13.44
CA ALA A 75 -9.76 4.26 13.72
C ALA A 75 -9.06 4.74 14.99
N LYS A 76 -8.96 3.90 16.02
CA LYS A 76 -8.24 4.22 17.27
C LYS A 76 -6.73 4.39 17.08
N ASN A 77 -6.16 3.79 16.05
CA ASN A 77 -4.71 3.72 15.87
C ASN A 77 -4.20 4.52 14.67
N PHE A 78 -5.06 5.20 13.92
CA PHE A 78 -4.63 6.03 12.80
C PHE A 78 -3.80 7.23 13.25
N ILE A 79 -2.87 7.63 12.39
CA ILE A 79 -2.19 8.91 12.49
C ILE A 79 -3.22 10.03 12.33
N GLY A 80 -3.26 10.97 13.26
CA GLY A 80 -4.18 12.11 13.25
C GLY A 80 -3.80 13.13 12.17
N LYS A 81 -4.79 13.80 11.60
CA LYS A 81 -4.57 14.82 10.55
C LYS A 81 -3.65 15.97 10.99
N ASP A 82 -3.63 16.27 12.27
CA ASP A 82 -2.83 17.37 12.84
C ASP A 82 -1.42 16.92 13.24
N GLU A 83 -1.06 15.65 12.98
CA GLU A 83 0.26 15.07 13.28
C GLU A 83 1.19 15.07 12.05
N PHE A 84 0.72 15.53 10.90
CA PHE A 84 1.53 15.63 9.69
C PHE A 84 2.36 16.93 9.67
N PRO A 85 3.59 16.91 9.09
CA PRO A 85 4.26 15.72 8.51
C PRO A 85 4.64 14.70 9.60
N TYR A 86 4.31 13.43 9.39
CA TYR A 86 4.50 12.36 10.35
C TYR A 86 5.72 11.49 9.98
N GLN A 87 6.74 11.48 10.84
CA GLN A 87 7.88 10.58 10.68
C GLN A 87 7.51 9.19 11.17
N THR A 88 7.47 8.24 10.25
CA THR A 88 7.28 6.83 10.62
C THR A 88 8.51 6.26 11.32
N PRO A 89 8.37 5.23 12.15
CA PRO A 89 9.53 4.58 12.76
C PRO A 89 10.36 3.72 11.79
N VAL A 90 10.00 3.74 10.49
CA VAL A 90 10.73 3.04 9.42
C VAL A 90 11.39 4.08 8.49
N VAL A 91 11.06 4.09 7.20
CA VAL A 91 11.81 4.86 6.21
C VAL A 91 11.18 6.20 5.89
N PHE A 92 9.86 6.22 5.68
CA PHE A 92 9.21 7.40 5.13
C PHE A 92 8.70 8.37 6.18
N GLN A 93 8.80 9.66 5.84
CA GLN A 93 7.98 10.70 6.44
C GLN A 93 6.75 10.92 5.55
N TYR A 94 5.57 10.82 6.15
CA TYR A 94 4.32 11.11 5.45
C TYR A 94 4.05 12.61 5.50
N ASP A 95 3.72 13.19 4.36
CA ASP A 95 3.59 14.64 4.20
C ASP A 95 2.25 15.18 4.70
N SER A 96 1.16 14.50 4.38
CA SER A 96 -0.20 14.94 4.66
C SER A 96 -1.19 13.78 4.65
N GLY A 97 -2.36 13.98 5.25
CA GLY A 97 -3.44 13.02 5.20
C GLY A 97 -4.58 13.33 6.19
N ASP A 98 -5.75 12.78 5.92
CA ASP A 98 -6.86 12.70 6.87
C ASP A 98 -7.47 11.29 6.76
N TYR A 99 -6.81 10.36 7.41
CA TYR A 99 -7.18 8.95 7.35
C TYR A 99 -8.53 8.69 8.00
N HIS A 100 -8.84 9.39 9.07
CA HIS A 100 -10.14 9.27 9.75
C HIS A 100 -11.31 9.70 8.86
N ALA A 101 -11.20 10.85 8.19
CA ALA A 101 -12.24 11.33 7.30
C ALA A 101 -12.47 10.39 6.11
N LEU A 102 -11.37 9.94 5.48
CA LEU A 102 -11.44 9.01 4.36
C LEU A 102 -12.07 7.68 4.77
N PHE A 103 -11.64 7.12 5.87
CA PHE A 103 -12.10 5.83 6.37
C PHE A 103 -13.58 5.88 6.80
N LYS A 104 -13.99 6.94 7.49
CA LYS A 104 -15.39 7.21 7.83
C LYS A 104 -16.26 7.33 6.59
N LYS A 105 -15.78 8.02 5.56
CA LYS A 105 -16.48 8.14 4.27
C LYS A 105 -16.63 6.79 3.59
N ALA A 106 -15.56 6.00 3.52
CA ALA A 106 -15.56 4.69 2.88
C ALA A 106 -16.52 3.72 3.59
N THR A 107 -16.43 3.61 4.91
CA THR A 107 -17.31 2.73 5.72
C THR A 107 -18.76 3.18 5.68
N GLY A 108 -19.02 4.49 5.62
CA GLY A 108 -20.35 5.04 5.43
C GLY A 108 -20.94 4.72 4.06
N LEU A 109 -20.19 4.91 2.99
CA LEU A 109 -20.63 4.59 1.62
C LEU A 109 -20.90 3.09 1.46
N ALA A 110 -20.09 2.23 2.08
CA ALA A 110 -20.29 0.80 2.09
C ALA A 110 -21.45 0.34 2.98
N ASN A 111 -22.01 1.23 3.81
CA ASN A 111 -22.95 0.90 4.85
C ASN A 111 -22.46 -0.27 5.73
N TYR A 112 -21.25 -0.11 6.28
CA TYR A 112 -20.55 -1.15 7.03
C TYR A 112 -21.41 -1.75 8.16
N ALA A 113 -22.15 -0.93 8.89
CA ALA A 113 -23.03 -1.39 9.96
C ALA A 113 -24.09 -2.39 9.46
N LYS A 114 -24.69 -2.09 8.30
CA LYS A 114 -25.63 -3.03 7.66
C LYS A 114 -24.93 -4.31 7.20
N MET A 115 -23.76 -4.20 6.61
CA MET A 115 -23.00 -5.41 6.20
C MET A 115 -22.71 -6.33 7.39
N ARG A 116 -22.40 -5.75 8.56
CA ARG A 116 -22.17 -6.52 9.78
C ARG A 116 -23.45 -7.18 10.30
N ALA A 117 -24.60 -6.50 10.26
CA ALA A 117 -25.89 -7.08 10.60
C ALA A 117 -26.25 -8.22 9.63
N ASP A 118 -26.18 -7.97 8.32
CA ASP A 118 -26.45 -8.99 7.29
C ASP A 118 -25.53 -10.23 7.42
N GLN A 119 -24.31 -10.04 7.92
CA GLN A 119 -23.37 -11.14 8.19
C GLN A 119 -23.87 -12.04 9.34
N VAL A 120 -24.45 -11.45 10.39
CA VAL A 120 -25.04 -12.21 11.51
C VAL A 120 -26.24 -13.01 11.01
N ASP A 121 -27.17 -12.36 10.32
CA ASP A 121 -28.38 -13.00 9.79
C ASP A 121 -28.03 -14.13 8.79
N ALA A 122 -27.02 -13.92 7.96
CA ALA A 122 -26.53 -14.95 7.04
C ALA A 122 -26.01 -16.18 7.80
N ARG A 123 -25.28 -15.96 8.89
CA ARG A 123 -24.74 -17.06 9.72
C ARG A 123 -25.86 -17.87 10.38
N GLU A 124 -26.89 -17.21 10.89
CA GLU A 124 -28.08 -17.87 11.45
C GLU A 124 -28.82 -18.72 10.43
N SER A 125 -28.79 -18.31 9.16
CA SER A 125 -29.37 -19.09 8.05
C SER A 125 -28.40 -20.13 7.45
N GLY A 126 -27.25 -20.40 8.10
CA GLY A 126 -26.25 -21.38 7.66
C GLY A 126 -25.34 -20.91 6.53
N ARG A 127 -25.35 -19.61 6.18
CA ARG A 127 -24.49 -19.00 5.16
C ARG A 127 -23.30 -18.32 5.80
N LEU A 128 -22.12 -18.51 5.24
CA LEU A 128 -20.90 -17.81 5.67
C LEU A 128 -20.61 -16.62 4.72
N VAL A 129 -20.65 -15.43 5.29
CA VAL A 129 -20.35 -14.18 4.56
C VAL A 129 -19.13 -13.53 5.22
N GLY A 130 -18.11 -13.21 4.43
CA GLY A 130 -16.92 -12.48 4.87
C GLY A 130 -17.11 -10.98 4.66
N VAL A 131 -16.73 -10.19 5.67
CA VAL A 131 -16.61 -8.73 5.56
C VAL A 131 -15.20 -8.35 5.97
N GLY A 132 -14.45 -7.75 5.06
CA GLY A 132 -13.07 -7.29 5.30
C GLY A 132 -12.94 -5.79 5.11
N VAL A 133 -12.07 -5.18 5.90
CA VAL A 133 -11.70 -3.77 5.80
C VAL A 133 -10.20 -3.67 5.81
N CYS A 134 -9.65 -2.92 4.87
CA CYS A 134 -8.22 -2.69 4.75
C CYS A 134 -7.95 -1.21 4.54
N GLY A 135 -6.99 -0.66 5.28
CA GLY A 135 -6.43 0.65 5.03
C GLY A 135 -5.04 0.51 4.42
N CYS A 136 -4.81 1.11 3.27
CA CYS A 136 -3.49 1.07 2.65
C CYS A 136 -3.01 2.46 2.25
N ILE A 137 -1.70 2.62 2.29
CA ILE A 137 -1.00 3.79 1.76
C ILE A 137 -0.01 3.31 0.70
N GLU A 138 0.18 4.10 -0.34
CA GLU A 138 1.13 3.81 -1.41
C GLU A 138 2.08 4.99 -1.62
N ALA A 139 3.35 4.69 -1.79
CA ALA A 139 4.32 5.68 -2.21
C ALA A 139 4.43 5.67 -3.73
N SER A 140 4.06 6.78 -4.35
CA SER A 140 4.13 6.97 -5.80
C SER A 140 5.23 7.96 -6.15
N GLY A 141 5.81 7.81 -7.34
CA GLY A 141 6.79 8.74 -7.87
C GLY A 141 8.07 8.85 -7.03
N PRO A 142 8.91 7.80 -6.91
CA PRO A 142 10.16 7.84 -6.15
C PRO A 142 11.22 8.72 -6.84
N ALA A 143 10.90 9.96 -7.04
CA ALA A 143 11.77 11.02 -7.57
C ALA A 143 12.07 12.04 -6.45
N PRO A 144 13.17 12.75 -6.54
CA PRO A 144 14.21 12.70 -7.59
C PRO A 144 15.12 11.46 -7.50
N SER A 145 15.88 11.21 -8.57
CA SER A 145 16.83 10.08 -8.67
C SER A 145 17.84 10.02 -7.51
N ALA A 146 18.16 11.13 -6.91
CA ALA A 146 19.04 11.18 -5.74
C ALA A 146 18.45 10.45 -4.53
N VAL A 147 17.14 10.54 -4.31
CA VAL A 147 16.43 9.82 -3.24
C VAL A 147 16.42 8.32 -3.54
N ALA A 148 16.09 7.95 -4.78
CA ALA A 148 16.14 6.56 -5.21
C ALA A 148 17.55 5.98 -5.09
N GLY A 149 18.59 6.77 -5.44
CA GLY A 149 20.00 6.42 -5.30
C GLY A 149 20.41 6.15 -3.84
N SER A 150 19.94 6.96 -2.90
CA SER A 150 20.19 6.75 -1.47
C SER A 150 19.56 5.46 -0.92
N LEU A 151 18.54 4.96 -1.59
CA LEU A 151 17.89 3.68 -1.29
C LEU A 151 18.51 2.49 -2.05
N GLY A 152 19.64 2.69 -2.74
CA GLY A 152 20.38 1.65 -3.42
C GLY A 152 20.13 1.54 -4.93
N ALA A 153 19.26 2.36 -5.52
CA ALA A 153 19.07 2.42 -6.97
C ALA A 153 20.21 3.22 -7.61
N ALA A 154 21.33 2.57 -7.92
CA ALA A 154 22.52 3.19 -8.49
C ALA A 154 22.33 3.77 -9.90
N VAL A 155 21.26 3.36 -10.61
CA VAL A 155 20.85 3.90 -11.91
C VAL A 155 19.75 4.92 -11.70
N GLY A 156 19.82 6.06 -12.35
CA GLY A 156 18.77 7.09 -12.24
C GLY A 156 17.40 6.56 -12.67
N LEU A 157 16.35 7.05 -12.02
CA LEU A 157 14.96 6.79 -12.38
C LEU A 157 14.46 7.96 -13.23
N TRP A 158 14.93 8.04 -14.46
CA TRP A 158 14.53 9.08 -15.41
C TRP A 158 13.72 8.48 -16.54
N GLU A 159 12.87 9.28 -17.13
CA GLU A 159 12.06 8.92 -18.27
C GLU A 159 12.14 10.03 -19.33
N SER A 160 11.87 9.67 -20.57
CA SER A 160 11.78 10.63 -21.67
C SER A 160 10.49 10.45 -22.43
N GLY A 161 9.94 11.55 -22.93
CA GLY A 161 8.80 11.56 -23.82
C GLY A 161 9.10 12.35 -25.08
N VAL A 162 8.58 11.89 -26.23
CA VAL A 162 8.67 12.62 -27.50
C VAL A 162 7.27 13.00 -27.95
N VAL A 163 7.05 14.26 -28.23
CA VAL A 163 5.81 14.77 -28.82
C VAL A 163 6.10 15.18 -30.27
N ARG A 164 5.39 14.54 -31.19
CA ARG A 164 5.49 14.84 -32.62
C ARG A 164 4.17 15.44 -33.10
N VAL A 165 4.23 16.68 -33.58
CA VAL A 165 3.10 17.36 -34.21
C VAL A 165 3.28 17.23 -35.74
N HIS A 166 2.27 16.65 -36.39
CA HIS A 166 2.26 16.47 -37.85
C HIS A 166 1.63 17.70 -38.53
N PRO A 167 2.02 18.00 -39.77
CA PRO A 167 1.43 19.12 -40.53
C PRO A 167 -0.09 19.01 -40.70
N THR A 168 -0.65 17.80 -40.58
CA THR A 168 -2.09 17.54 -40.64
C THR A 168 -2.82 17.81 -39.30
N GLY A 169 -2.12 18.31 -38.29
CA GLY A 169 -2.67 18.55 -36.96
C GLY A 169 -2.73 17.30 -36.04
N LYS A 170 -2.33 16.13 -36.51
CA LYS A 170 -2.21 14.93 -35.67
C LYS A 170 -1.03 15.09 -34.70
N VAL A 171 -1.23 14.63 -33.48
CA VAL A 171 -0.18 14.60 -32.44
C VAL A 171 0.09 13.15 -32.06
N THR A 172 1.35 12.76 -32.08
CA THR A 172 1.81 11.46 -31.60
C THR A 172 2.69 11.67 -30.36
N VAL A 173 2.37 10.98 -29.28
CA VAL A 173 3.19 10.96 -28.06
C VAL A 173 3.81 9.58 -27.92
N LEU A 174 5.13 9.56 -27.76
CA LEU A 174 5.91 8.35 -27.49
C LEU A 174 6.44 8.46 -26.07
N THR A 175 6.13 7.47 -25.26
CA THR A 175 6.57 7.38 -23.85
C THR A 175 6.92 5.94 -23.51
N GLY A 176 7.84 5.74 -22.57
CA GLY A 176 8.16 4.44 -22.01
C GLY A 176 7.20 3.99 -20.89
N SER A 177 6.34 4.88 -20.43
CA SER A 177 5.37 4.56 -19.39
C SER A 177 4.41 3.48 -19.84
N HIS A 178 4.27 2.42 -19.01
CA HIS A 178 3.35 1.33 -19.25
C HIS A 178 2.32 1.25 -18.12
N SER A 179 1.05 1.15 -18.50
CA SER A 179 -0.03 1.04 -17.51
C SER A 179 -0.19 -0.39 -17.00
N HIS A 180 -0.17 -0.55 -15.69
CA HIS A 180 -0.52 -1.78 -14.99
C HIS A 180 -1.82 -1.60 -14.19
N GLY A 181 -2.78 -0.86 -14.76
CA GLY A 181 -4.05 -0.54 -14.11
C GLY A 181 -4.09 0.83 -13.41
N GLN A 182 -3.01 1.66 -13.53
CA GLN A 182 -2.99 3.00 -12.91
C GLN A 182 -3.85 4.02 -13.66
N GLY A 183 -4.26 3.74 -14.92
CA GLY A 183 -5.09 4.65 -15.72
C GLY A 183 -4.31 5.71 -16.49
N HIS A 184 -3.08 5.43 -16.91
CA HIS A 184 -2.26 6.32 -17.77
C HIS A 184 -2.95 6.72 -19.06
#